data_a35e6bd88078e44a478449b09c8e128c
#
_entry.id   a35e6bd88078e44a478449b09c8e128c
#
_cell.length_a   1.000
_cell.length_b   1.000
_cell.length_c   1.000
_cell.angle_alpha   90.00
_cell.angle_beta   90.00
_cell.angle_gamma   90.00
#
_symmetry.space_group_name_H-M   'P 1'
#
loop_
_entity.id
_entity.type
_entity.pdbx_description
1 polymer ?
#
loop_
_entity_poly.entity_id
_entity_poly.type
_entity_poly.pdbx_seq_one_letter_code
_entity_poly.pdbx_strand_id
1 'polypeptide(L)'
;MGLEAIRPGNVAVITGAALGIGRAMAQHLVARGMRVALLDVNAEQLHVARDMIGGETDGILCDVAEIESLEHARDRIIDTWGHAPSVLVNNAVTRIGRGMDAPLEEWRRSLDINVMGVVNGVRAFLPSMQATAKPGLVVNVGSKQGITNPPGHPVYNMAKAAVKSFTETLAHDLRQNPDGQISAHLLVPGWTTTGLNQHKQGAWLPDQVVDYMMDAIAADRFYIICPDDETSEKMDAARILWSAEDLIQHRPALSRWHSDWSETFKKSEQR
;
A
#
# COMPACT_ATOMS: atom_id res chain seq x y z
N MET A 1 -4.01 -17.83 5.89
CA MET A 1 -4.10 -16.97 7.10
C MET A 1 -4.76 -15.60 6.81
N GLY A 2 -4.33 -14.82 5.83
CA GLY A 2 -4.81 -13.43 5.65
C GLY A 2 -6.32 -13.26 5.46
N LEU A 3 -6.98 -14.12 4.68
CA LEU A 3 -8.42 -14.01 4.46
C LEU A 3 -9.27 -14.38 5.68
N GLU A 4 -8.74 -15.09 6.66
CA GLU A 4 -9.46 -15.38 7.91
C GLU A 4 -9.68 -14.16 8.78
N ALA A 5 -8.92 -13.08 8.57
CA ALA A 5 -9.12 -11.78 9.19
C ALA A 5 -10.35 -11.04 8.62
N ILE A 6 -10.74 -11.37 7.38
CA ILE A 6 -11.85 -10.72 6.65
C ILE A 6 -13.13 -11.52 6.88
N ARG A 7 -13.85 -11.18 7.96
CA ARG A 7 -15.12 -11.83 8.34
C ARG A 7 -16.18 -10.80 8.68
N PRO A 8 -17.47 -11.15 8.49
CA PRO A 8 -18.56 -10.29 8.93
C PRO A 8 -18.43 -9.90 10.41
N GLY A 9 -18.65 -8.64 10.72
CA GLY A 9 -18.53 -8.07 12.06
C GLY A 9 -17.12 -7.74 12.53
N ASN A 10 -16.07 -8.20 11.83
CA ASN A 10 -14.69 -7.76 12.10
C ASN A 10 -14.48 -6.32 11.65
N VAL A 11 -13.45 -5.68 12.20
CA VAL A 11 -13.09 -4.28 11.91
C VAL A 11 -11.89 -4.21 10.97
N ALA A 12 -11.99 -3.37 9.94
CA ALA A 12 -10.88 -2.97 9.09
C ALA A 12 -10.57 -1.48 9.27
N VAL A 13 -9.29 -1.13 9.17
CA VAL A 13 -8.79 0.25 9.15
C VAL A 13 -8.06 0.49 7.85
N ILE A 14 -8.41 1.57 7.14
CA ILE A 14 -7.79 1.92 5.86
C ILE A 14 -7.38 3.38 5.89
N THR A 15 -6.10 3.66 5.69
CA THR A 15 -5.59 5.03 5.55
C THR A 15 -5.64 5.50 4.09
N GLY A 16 -5.88 6.80 3.86
CA GLY A 16 -6.12 7.33 2.52
C GLY A 16 -7.37 6.74 1.88
N ALA A 17 -8.43 6.57 2.67
CA ALA A 17 -9.63 5.84 2.30
C ALA A 17 -10.66 6.68 1.54
N ALA A 18 -10.47 7.98 1.41
CA ALA A 18 -11.43 8.85 0.75
C ALA A 18 -11.51 8.64 -0.77
N LEU A 19 -10.45 8.16 -1.41
CA LEU A 19 -10.36 8.01 -2.87
C LEU A 19 -9.63 6.72 -3.28
N GLY A 20 -9.72 6.43 -4.59
CA GLY A 20 -8.88 5.46 -5.28
C GLY A 20 -8.90 4.07 -4.66
N ILE A 21 -7.72 3.47 -4.53
CA ILE A 21 -7.56 2.09 -4.05
C ILE A 21 -8.09 1.95 -2.61
N GLY A 22 -7.84 2.93 -1.73
CA GLY A 22 -8.33 2.88 -0.34
C GLY A 22 -9.85 2.84 -0.26
N ARG A 23 -10.55 3.66 -1.06
CA ARG A 23 -12.01 3.63 -1.12
C ARG A 23 -12.55 2.33 -1.72
N ALA A 24 -11.96 1.82 -2.78
CA ALA A 24 -12.34 0.54 -3.36
C ALA A 24 -12.16 -0.62 -2.36
N MET A 25 -11.04 -0.65 -1.63
CA MET A 25 -10.83 -1.63 -0.55
C MET A 25 -11.93 -1.54 0.51
N ALA A 26 -12.29 -0.32 0.93
CA ALA A 26 -13.37 -0.12 1.90
C ALA A 26 -14.70 -0.68 1.39
N GLN A 27 -15.07 -0.40 0.14
CA GLN A 27 -16.27 -0.94 -0.50
C GLN A 27 -16.27 -2.47 -0.51
N HIS A 28 -15.15 -3.09 -0.91
CA HIS A 28 -15.00 -4.54 -0.94
C HIS A 28 -15.10 -5.20 0.44
N LEU A 29 -14.57 -4.56 1.49
CA LEU A 29 -14.62 -5.09 2.86
C LEU A 29 -16.02 -4.91 3.47
N VAL A 30 -16.68 -3.76 3.24
CA VAL A 30 -18.08 -3.54 3.65
C VAL A 30 -19.01 -4.56 2.97
N ALA A 31 -18.83 -4.83 1.67
CA ALA A 31 -19.61 -5.83 0.96
C ALA A 31 -19.45 -7.26 1.53
N ARG A 32 -18.36 -7.52 2.27
CA ARG A 32 -18.11 -8.77 3.02
C ARG A 32 -18.62 -8.73 4.46
N GLY A 33 -19.38 -7.69 4.82
CA GLY A 33 -19.97 -7.54 6.16
C GLY A 33 -19.00 -7.05 7.23
N MET A 34 -17.85 -6.52 6.86
CA MET A 34 -16.93 -5.90 7.82
C MET A 34 -17.39 -4.48 8.21
N ARG A 35 -16.98 -4.05 9.39
CA ARG A 35 -17.01 -2.65 9.83
C ARG A 35 -15.74 -1.98 9.36
N VAL A 36 -15.82 -0.80 8.76
CA VAL A 36 -14.65 -0.17 8.14
C VAL A 36 -14.44 1.26 8.65
N ALA A 37 -13.29 1.49 9.29
CA ALA A 37 -12.81 2.82 9.62
C ALA A 37 -12.06 3.41 8.42
N LEU A 38 -12.59 4.51 7.90
CA LEU A 38 -12.03 5.28 6.80
C LEU A 38 -11.19 6.41 7.38
N LEU A 39 -9.88 6.36 7.23
CA LEU A 39 -8.96 7.38 7.71
C LEU A 39 -8.45 8.21 6.52
N ASP A 40 -8.63 9.52 6.58
CA ASP A 40 -8.10 10.45 5.56
C ASP A 40 -7.87 11.83 6.17
N VAL A 41 -7.02 12.63 5.54
CA VAL A 41 -6.74 14.02 5.91
C VAL A 41 -7.76 15.00 5.32
N ASN A 42 -8.52 14.59 4.32
CA ASN A 42 -9.52 15.42 3.65
C ASN A 42 -10.92 15.11 4.16
N ALA A 43 -11.44 15.95 5.06
CA ALA A 43 -12.74 15.76 5.70
C ALA A 43 -13.92 15.73 4.73
N GLU A 44 -13.89 16.57 3.68
CA GLU A 44 -14.97 16.64 2.68
C GLU A 44 -15.04 15.35 1.85
N GLN A 45 -13.89 14.92 1.32
CA GLN A 45 -13.81 13.69 0.52
C GLN A 45 -14.12 12.45 1.37
N LEU A 46 -13.73 12.47 2.65
CA LEU A 46 -14.03 11.40 3.59
C LEU A 46 -15.53 11.26 3.85
N HIS A 47 -16.23 12.38 4.00
CA HIS A 47 -17.70 12.39 4.13
C HIS A 47 -18.38 11.81 2.89
N VAL A 48 -17.99 12.29 1.70
CA VAL A 48 -18.49 11.75 0.43
C VAL A 48 -18.22 10.26 0.29
N ALA A 49 -17.00 9.81 0.61
CA ALA A 49 -16.64 8.39 0.53
C ALA A 49 -17.51 7.53 1.46
N ARG A 50 -17.71 7.97 2.71
CA ARG A 50 -18.56 7.27 3.68
C ARG A 50 -19.99 7.13 3.16
N ASP A 51 -20.58 8.21 2.63
CA ASP A 51 -21.97 8.20 2.13
C ASP A 51 -22.10 7.31 0.87
N MET A 52 -21.08 7.27 0.02
CA MET A 52 -21.05 6.39 -1.17
C MET A 52 -20.91 4.91 -0.82
N ILE A 53 -20.08 4.59 0.20
CA ILE A 53 -19.80 3.21 0.61
C ILE A 53 -20.99 2.66 1.40
N GLY A 54 -21.57 3.46 2.28
CA GLY A 54 -22.62 3.03 3.19
C GLY A 54 -22.18 1.95 4.18
N GLY A 55 -23.14 1.16 4.67
CA GLY A 55 -22.87 0.07 5.60
C GLY A 55 -22.33 0.55 6.97
N GLU A 56 -21.62 -0.33 7.69
CA GLU A 56 -21.02 0.02 8.97
C GLU A 56 -19.64 0.70 8.75
N THR A 57 -19.66 2.00 8.42
CA THR A 57 -18.44 2.79 8.20
C THR A 57 -18.34 3.96 9.19
N ASP A 58 -17.12 4.26 9.65
CA ASP A 58 -16.80 5.48 10.41
C ASP A 58 -15.69 6.26 9.70
N GLY A 59 -15.95 7.54 9.40
CA GLY A 59 -14.97 8.45 8.79
C GLY A 59 -14.21 9.19 9.88
N ILE A 60 -12.90 9.03 9.93
CA ILE A 60 -12.03 9.62 10.95
C ILE A 60 -10.99 10.51 10.27
N LEU A 61 -11.01 11.80 10.61
CA LEU A 61 -9.98 12.73 10.15
C LEU A 61 -8.64 12.35 10.77
N CYS A 62 -7.64 12.02 9.96
CA CYS A 62 -6.38 11.48 10.42
C CYS A 62 -5.22 11.87 9.49
N ASP A 63 -4.19 12.51 10.05
CA ASP A 63 -2.91 12.67 9.36
C ASP A 63 -1.97 11.55 9.77
N VAL A 64 -1.62 10.68 8.84
CA VAL A 64 -0.76 9.52 9.07
C VAL A 64 0.69 9.90 9.43
N ALA A 65 1.13 11.11 9.13
CA ALA A 65 2.44 11.61 9.53
C ALA A 65 2.56 11.80 11.04
N GLU A 66 1.42 11.99 11.74
CA GLU A 66 1.35 12.22 13.17
C GLU A 66 0.88 10.95 13.89
N ILE A 67 1.76 10.33 14.68
CA ILE A 67 1.44 9.07 15.37
C ILE A 67 0.25 9.22 16.30
N GLU A 68 0.14 10.34 17.01
CA GLU A 68 -0.95 10.66 17.94
C GLU A 68 -2.30 10.68 17.23
N SER A 69 -2.34 11.10 15.96
CA SER A 69 -3.56 11.09 15.14
C SER A 69 -4.05 9.66 14.88
N LEU A 70 -3.13 8.73 14.63
CA LEU A 70 -3.44 7.31 14.44
C LEU A 70 -3.80 6.61 15.76
N GLU A 71 -3.16 6.99 16.87
CA GLU A 71 -3.49 6.47 18.20
C GLU A 71 -4.90 6.91 18.63
N HIS A 72 -5.28 8.16 18.43
CA HIS A 72 -6.64 8.65 18.66
C HIS A 72 -7.65 7.91 17.75
N ALA A 73 -7.31 7.67 16.49
CA ALA A 73 -8.16 6.90 15.59
C ALA A 73 -8.36 5.46 16.10
N ARG A 74 -7.29 4.79 16.55
CA ARG A 74 -7.36 3.45 17.16
C ARG A 74 -8.30 3.42 18.36
N ASP A 75 -8.12 4.35 19.29
CA ASP A 75 -8.90 4.39 20.53
C ASP A 75 -10.39 4.63 20.21
N ARG A 76 -10.69 5.59 19.34
CA ARG A 76 -12.06 5.81 18.85
C ARG A 76 -12.67 4.56 18.19
N ILE A 77 -11.91 3.83 17.39
CA ILE A 77 -12.37 2.60 16.74
C ILE A 77 -12.72 1.53 17.77
N ILE A 78 -11.86 1.34 18.78
CA ILE A 78 -12.09 0.38 19.86
C ILE A 78 -13.30 0.79 20.70
N ASP A 79 -13.44 2.06 21.03
CA ASP A 79 -14.58 2.58 21.79
C ASP A 79 -15.90 2.41 21.00
N THR A 80 -15.88 2.64 19.68
CA THR A 80 -17.08 2.57 18.83
C THR A 80 -17.56 1.13 18.62
N TRP A 81 -16.63 0.18 18.39
CA TRP A 81 -16.97 -1.18 17.99
C TRP A 81 -16.62 -2.26 19.02
N GLY A 82 -16.00 -1.88 20.13
CA GLY A 82 -15.74 -2.78 21.27
C GLY A 82 -14.55 -3.72 21.09
N HIS A 83 -13.80 -3.64 19.98
CA HIS A 83 -12.63 -4.50 19.74
C HIS A 83 -11.64 -3.90 18.72
N ALA A 84 -10.40 -4.37 18.81
CA ALA A 84 -9.34 -3.98 17.91
C ALA A 84 -9.60 -4.44 16.46
N PRO A 85 -9.04 -3.76 15.45
CA PRO A 85 -9.16 -4.17 14.05
C PRO A 85 -8.47 -5.52 13.79
N SER A 86 -9.03 -6.28 12.85
CA SER A 86 -8.39 -7.49 12.30
C SER A 86 -7.65 -7.20 10.99
N VAL A 87 -7.98 -6.09 10.31
CA VAL A 87 -7.35 -5.69 9.04
C VAL A 87 -6.83 -4.26 9.16
N LEU A 88 -5.56 -4.06 8.82
CA LEU A 88 -4.92 -2.76 8.68
C LEU A 88 -4.41 -2.59 7.25
N VAL A 89 -4.84 -1.53 6.56
CA VAL A 89 -4.35 -1.15 5.23
C VAL A 89 -3.68 0.21 5.30
N ASN A 90 -2.37 0.25 5.19
CA ASN A 90 -1.57 1.47 5.08
C ASN A 90 -1.48 1.86 3.61
N ASN A 91 -2.42 2.70 3.15
CA ASN A 91 -2.58 3.10 1.76
C ASN A 91 -2.36 4.61 1.52
N ALA A 92 -2.44 5.45 2.56
CA ALA A 92 -2.23 6.90 2.42
C ALA A 92 -0.93 7.22 1.67
N VAL A 93 -1.00 8.18 0.74
CA VAL A 93 0.11 8.50 -0.16
C VAL A 93 0.08 9.97 -0.59
N THR A 94 1.27 10.54 -0.80
CA THR A 94 1.46 11.81 -1.50
C THR A 94 2.51 11.66 -2.61
N ARG A 95 2.45 12.54 -3.62
CA ARG A 95 3.40 12.60 -4.73
C ARG A 95 4.05 13.98 -4.87
N ILE A 96 4.15 14.72 -3.77
CA ILE A 96 4.92 15.97 -3.70
C ILE A 96 6.42 15.67 -3.75
N GLY A 97 7.23 16.69 -4.02
CA GLY A 97 8.69 16.54 -4.08
C GLY A 97 9.17 15.88 -5.38
N ARG A 98 8.75 16.40 -6.53
CA ARG A 98 9.20 15.91 -7.84
C ARG A 98 10.54 16.51 -8.23
N GLY A 99 11.47 15.66 -8.70
CA GLY A 99 12.81 16.08 -9.13
C GLY A 99 13.80 16.20 -7.97
N MET A 100 15.09 16.25 -8.31
CA MET A 100 16.18 16.39 -7.32
C MET A 100 16.26 17.78 -6.71
N ASP A 101 15.72 18.78 -7.40
CA ASP A 101 15.68 20.20 -7.04
C ASP A 101 14.42 20.63 -6.29
N ALA A 102 13.51 19.70 -6.01
CA ALA A 102 12.32 20.00 -5.23
C ALA A 102 12.69 20.53 -3.82
N PRO A 103 11.88 21.42 -3.23
CA PRO A 103 12.12 21.96 -1.90
C PRO A 103 12.29 20.85 -0.86
N LEU A 104 13.26 21.02 0.06
CA LEU A 104 13.57 20.00 1.07
C LEU A 104 12.39 19.72 2.01
N GLU A 105 11.54 20.70 2.25
CA GLU A 105 10.30 20.56 3.00
C GLU A 105 9.31 19.60 2.32
N GLU A 106 9.20 19.65 0.98
CA GLU A 106 8.38 18.67 0.23
C GLU A 106 8.96 17.26 0.33
N TRP A 107 10.29 17.13 0.31
CA TRP A 107 10.95 15.84 0.53
C TRP A 107 10.61 15.28 1.92
N ARG A 108 10.77 16.10 2.97
CA ARG A 108 10.44 15.70 4.36
C ARG A 108 8.98 15.30 4.46
N ARG A 109 8.06 16.16 4.02
CA ARG A 109 6.63 15.87 4.08
C ARG A 109 6.26 14.61 3.28
N SER A 110 6.90 14.38 2.14
CA SER A 110 6.72 13.17 1.35
C SER A 110 7.16 11.91 2.11
N LEU A 111 8.29 11.96 2.83
CA LEU A 111 8.76 10.85 3.65
C LEU A 111 7.89 10.64 4.88
N ASP A 112 7.45 11.70 5.54
CA ASP A 112 6.57 11.64 6.71
C ASP A 112 5.25 10.93 6.38
N ILE A 113 4.66 11.23 5.22
CA ILE A 113 3.43 10.58 4.79
C ILE A 113 3.69 9.17 4.25
N ASN A 114 4.60 9.02 3.28
CA ASN A 114 4.75 7.78 2.52
C ASN A 114 5.53 6.68 3.25
N VAL A 115 6.41 7.03 4.19
CA VAL A 115 7.22 6.09 4.98
C VAL A 115 6.74 6.07 6.42
N MET A 116 6.85 7.21 7.12
CA MET A 116 6.48 7.25 8.53
C MET A 116 5.00 6.99 8.74
N GLY A 117 4.11 7.40 7.82
CA GLY A 117 2.70 7.05 7.88
C GLY A 117 2.44 5.54 7.90
N VAL A 118 3.22 4.75 7.15
CA VAL A 118 3.14 3.27 7.20
C VAL A 118 3.69 2.74 8.53
N VAL A 119 4.82 3.25 8.97
CA VAL A 119 5.44 2.87 10.27
C VAL A 119 4.50 3.21 11.43
N ASN A 120 3.95 4.43 11.44
CA ASN A 120 3.01 4.89 12.45
C ASN A 120 1.73 4.04 12.48
N GLY A 121 1.18 3.70 11.30
CA GLY A 121 0.01 2.82 11.20
C GLY A 121 0.27 1.46 11.85
N VAL A 122 1.40 0.83 11.54
CA VAL A 122 1.78 -0.43 12.16
C VAL A 122 1.99 -0.26 13.67
N ARG A 123 2.69 0.79 14.12
CA ARG A 123 2.94 1.04 15.56
C ARG A 123 1.66 1.32 16.35
N ALA A 124 0.73 2.05 15.77
CA ALA A 124 -0.52 2.39 16.44
C ALA A 124 -1.47 1.18 16.56
N PHE A 125 -1.59 0.36 15.53
CA PHE A 125 -2.63 -0.68 15.47
C PHE A 125 -2.13 -2.10 15.79
N LEU A 126 -0.92 -2.48 15.36
CA LEU A 126 -0.43 -3.85 15.50
C LEU A 126 -0.44 -4.38 16.95
N PRO A 127 -0.03 -3.63 17.99
CA PRO A 127 -0.06 -4.13 19.35
C PRO A 127 -1.47 -4.55 19.81
N SER A 128 -2.49 -3.76 19.47
CA SER A 128 -3.89 -4.09 19.80
C SER A 128 -4.42 -5.27 18.99
N MET A 129 -3.98 -5.42 17.71
CA MET A 129 -4.30 -6.58 16.88
C MET A 129 -3.69 -7.86 17.47
N GLN A 130 -2.42 -7.83 17.88
CA GLN A 130 -1.72 -8.97 18.49
C GLN A 130 -2.36 -9.39 19.83
N ALA A 131 -2.81 -8.43 20.64
CA ALA A 131 -3.46 -8.69 21.92
C ALA A 131 -4.77 -9.50 21.78
N THR A 132 -5.39 -9.52 20.59
CA THR A 132 -6.62 -10.32 20.37
C THR A 132 -6.34 -11.81 20.22
N ALA A 133 -5.12 -12.22 19.90
CA ALA A 133 -4.74 -13.59 19.54
C ALA A 133 -5.63 -14.21 18.42
N LYS A 134 -6.13 -13.37 17.51
CA LYS A 134 -7.00 -13.76 16.40
C LYS A 134 -6.31 -13.53 15.05
N PRO A 135 -6.79 -14.17 13.96
CA PRO A 135 -6.29 -13.89 12.63
C PRO A 135 -6.32 -12.39 12.29
N GLY A 136 -5.20 -11.90 11.80
CA GLY A 136 -5.02 -10.50 11.42
C GLY A 136 -4.30 -10.35 10.09
N LEU A 137 -4.55 -9.23 9.43
CA LEU A 137 -4.00 -8.89 8.11
C LEU A 137 -3.47 -7.47 8.12
N VAL A 138 -2.21 -7.30 7.74
CA VAL A 138 -1.61 -5.99 7.46
C VAL A 138 -1.26 -5.93 5.98
N VAL A 139 -1.74 -4.90 5.28
CA VAL A 139 -1.39 -4.62 3.89
C VAL A 139 -0.73 -3.25 3.82
N ASN A 140 0.52 -3.21 3.38
CA ASN A 140 1.24 -1.97 3.12
C ASN A 140 1.30 -1.72 1.61
N VAL A 141 0.88 -0.53 1.18
CA VAL A 141 0.84 -0.20 -0.25
C VAL A 141 2.19 0.38 -0.70
N GLY A 142 2.93 -0.44 -1.42
CA GLY A 142 4.17 -0.09 -2.11
C GLY A 142 3.95 0.58 -3.46
N SER A 143 4.86 0.33 -4.38
CA SER A 143 4.79 0.75 -5.79
C SER A 143 5.88 0.02 -6.60
N LYS A 144 5.65 -0.22 -7.89
CA LYS A 144 6.69 -0.66 -8.83
C LYS A 144 7.90 0.30 -8.84
N GLN A 145 7.67 1.58 -8.57
CA GLN A 145 8.72 2.61 -8.47
C GLN A 145 9.69 2.36 -7.31
N GLY A 146 9.23 1.74 -6.21
CA GLY A 146 10.11 1.33 -5.10
C GLY A 146 10.94 0.08 -5.37
N ILE A 147 10.75 -0.58 -6.51
CA ILE A 147 11.49 -1.79 -6.92
C ILE A 147 12.44 -1.47 -8.07
N THR A 148 11.95 -0.84 -9.12
CA THR A 148 12.72 -0.62 -10.36
C THR A 148 13.28 0.81 -10.50
N ASN A 149 12.97 1.69 -9.56
CA ASN A 149 13.55 3.03 -9.41
C ASN A 149 13.59 3.89 -10.69
N PRO A 150 12.46 4.10 -11.41
CA PRO A 150 12.47 4.86 -12.66
C PRO A 150 12.87 6.33 -12.41
N PRO A 151 13.57 6.98 -13.37
CA PRO A 151 13.93 8.41 -13.27
C PRO A 151 12.73 9.33 -13.07
N GLY A 152 12.94 10.50 -12.45
CA GLY A 152 12.00 11.61 -12.37
C GLY A 152 11.23 11.78 -11.05
N HIS A 153 11.25 10.79 -10.16
CA HIS A 153 10.55 10.86 -8.87
C HIS A 153 11.42 10.34 -7.70
N PRO A 154 12.56 10.95 -7.40
CA PRO A 154 13.54 10.37 -6.47
C PRO A 154 12.99 10.16 -5.06
N VAL A 155 12.28 11.13 -4.47
CA VAL A 155 11.74 10.97 -3.11
C VAL A 155 10.64 9.91 -3.04
N TYR A 156 9.79 9.82 -4.06
CA TYR A 156 8.75 8.80 -4.09
C TYR A 156 9.34 7.38 -4.27
N ASN A 157 10.32 7.23 -5.16
CA ASN A 157 11.05 5.98 -5.36
C ASN A 157 11.70 5.52 -4.05
N MET A 158 12.44 6.42 -3.38
CA MET A 158 13.08 6.17 -2.09
C MET A 158 12.06 5.77 -1.03
N ALA A 159 10.94 6.50 -0.93
CA ALA A 159 9.89 6.21 0.03
C ALA A 159 9.29 4.80 -0.19
N LYS A 160 8.98 4.46 -1.43
CA LYS A 160 8.37 3.15 -1.74
C LYS A 160 9.37 1.98 -1.65
N ALA A 161 10.67 2.22 -1.83
CA ALA A 161 11.72 1.27 -1.51
C ALA A 161 11.83 1.04 0.01
N ALA A 162 11.72 2.10 0.82
CA ALA A 162 11.67 1.99 2.28
C ALA A 162 10.45 1.21 2.77
N VAL A 163 9.26 1.46 2.20
CA VAL A 163 8.03 0.69 2.52
C VAL A 163 8.20 -0.79 2.20
N LYS A 164 8.84 -1.13 1.06
CA LYS A 164 9.15 -2.52 0.72
C LYS A 164 10.03 -3.16 1.80
N SER A 165 11.17 -2.55 2.12
CA SER A 165 12.12 -3.06 3.11
C SER A 165 11.47 -3.21 4.50
N PHE A 166 10.71 -2.22 4.94
CA PHE A 166 9.97 -2.26 6.21
C PHE A 166 8.96 -3.41 6.24
N THR A 167 8.20 -3.61 5.16
CA THR A 167 7.16 -4.66 5.10
C THR A 167 7.78 -6.06 5.09
N GLU A 168 8.92 -6.24 4.42
CA GLU A 168 9.70 -7.49 4.44
C GLU A 168 10.14 -7.86 5.86
N THR A 169 10.69 -6.89 6.59
CA THR A 169 11.09 -7.07 8.00
C THR A 169 9.87 -7.37 8.88
N LEU A 170 8.80 -6.59 8.75
CA LEU A 170 7.56 -6.84 9.49
C LEU A 170 7.01 -8.26 9.26
N ALA A 171 6.95 -8.70 8.02
CA ALA A 171 6.47 -10.05 7.69
C ALA A 171 7.40 -11.14 8.25
N HIS A 172 8.71 -10.89 8.26
CA HIS A 172 9.67 -11.79 8.90
C HIS A 172 9.40 -11.90 10.41
N ASP A 173 9.32 -10.77 11.10
CA ASP A 173 9.14 -10.71 12.56
C ASP A 173 7.81 -11.36 12.99
N LEU A 174 6.73 -11.11 12.24
CA LEU A 174 5.44 -11.73 12.51
C LEU A 174 5.49 -13.27 12.40
N ARG A 175 6.26 -13.81 11.46
CA ARG A 175 6.45 -15.28 11.31
C ARG A 175 7.30 -15.90 12.42
N GLN A 176 8.12 -15.11 13.13
CA GLN A 176 8.92 -15.63 14.26
C GLN A 176 8.06 -15.89 15.51
N ASN A 177 6.85 -15.34 15.58
CA ASN A 177 5.93 -15.63 16.67
C ASN A 177 5.15 -16.90 16.37
N PRO A 178 5.40 -18.03 17.06
CA PRO A 178 4.77 -19.30 16.76
C PRO A 178 3.26 -19.31 17.01
N ASP A 179 2.79 -18.43 17.91
CA ASP A 179 1.38 -18.26 18.22
C ASP A 179 0.74 -17.12 17.42
N GLY A 180 1.53 -16.46 16.56
CA GLY A 180 1.12 -15.30 15.79
C GLY A 180 0.18 -15.69 14.64
N GLN A 181 -0.97 -15.03 14.57
CA GLN A 181 -1.95 -15.25 13.52
C GLN A 181 -2.08 -14.06 12.57
N ILE A 182 -1.13 -13.12 12.61
CA ILE A 182 -1.14 -11.92 11.78
C ILE A 182 -0.17 -12.09 10.61
N SER A 183 -0.66 -11.88 9.39
CA SER A 183 0.19 -11.82 8.19
C SER A 183 0.38 -10.37 7.72
N ALA A 184 1.53 -10.10 7.11
CA ALA A 184 1.79 -8.85 6.43
C ALA A 184 2.08 -9.09 4.94
N HIS A 185 1.54 -8.22 4.07
CA HIS A 185 1.66 -8.29 2.63
C HIS A 185 2.05 -6.94 2.04
N LEU A 186 2.84 -6.96 0.98
CA LEU A 186 3.22 -5.77 0.22
C LEU A 186 2.39 -5.72 -1.08
N LEU A 187 1.42 -4.79 -1.13
CA LEU A 187 0.67 -4.51 -2.35
C LEU A 187 1.45 -3.52 -3.22
N VAL A 188 1.72 -3.90 -4.46
CA VAL A 188 2.50 -3.13 -5.44
C VAL A 188 1.63 -2.85 -6.66
N PRO A 189 0.80 -1.80 -6.64
CA PRO A 189 -0.06 -1.47 -7.78
C PRO A 189 0.75 -1.07 -9.01
N GLY A 190 0.21 -1.41 -10.18
CA GLY A 190 0.58 -0.82 -11.46
C GLY A 190 -0.04 0.57 -11.65
N TRP A 191 -0.14 1.03 -12.88
CA TRP A 191 -0.90 2.24 -13.18
C TRP A 191 -2.36 2.06 -12.81
N THR A 192 -2.86 2.93 -11.93
CA THR A 192 -4.23 2.87 -11.41
C THR A 192 -4.86 4.26 -11.47
N THR A 193 -6.06 4.34 -12.00
CA THR A 193 -6.88 5.56 -12.00
C THR A 193 -7.47 5.77 -10.61
N THR A 194 -6.90 6.68 -9.83
CA THR A 194 -7.28 6.87 -8.42
C THR A 194 -8.21 8.05 -8.15
N GLY A 195 -8.54 8.84 -9.19
CA GLY A 195 -9.26 10.11 -9.03
C GLY A 195 -8.35 11.28 -8.66
N LEU A 196 -7.11 11.03 -8.26
CA LEU A 196 -6.07 12.06 -8.06
C LEU A 196 -5.41 12.48 -9.39
N ASN A 197 -5.50 11.65 -10.41
CA ASN A 197 -4.97 11.88 -11.75
C ASN A 197 -6.05 11.65 -12.79
N GLN A 198 -5.89 12.26 -13.97
CA GLN A 198 -6.69 11.92 -15.14
C GLN A 198 -6.51 10.45 -15.49
N HIS A 199 -7.57 9.83 -16.01
CA HIS A 199 -7.49 8.46 -16.50
C HIS A 199 -6.45 8.36 -17.61
N LYS A 200 -5.52 7.44 -17.46
CA LYS A 200 -4.55 7.06 -18.50
C LYS A 200 -5.03 5.76 -19.14
N GLN A 201 -5.06 5.72 -20.46
CA GLN A 201 -5.33 4.46 -21.18
C GLN A 201 -4.35 3.37 -20.70
N GLY A 202 -4.85 2.17 -20.46
CA GLY A 202 -4.06 1.07 -19.92
C GLY A 202 -3.93 1.04 -18.40
N ALA A 203 -4.38 2.08 -17.68
CA ALA A 203 -4.42 2.06 -16.24
C ALA A 203 -5.61 1.24 -15.72
N TRP A 204 -5.36 0.38 -14.73
CA TRP A 204 -6.41 -0.33 -14.03
C TRP A 204 -7.33 0.61 -13.23
N LEU A 205 -8.55 0.18 -13.01
CA LEU A 205 -9.44 0.76 -12.01
C LEU A 205 -9.08 0.23 -10.61
N PRO A 206 -9.40 0.98 -9.54
CA PRO A 206 -9.12 0.56 -8.17
C PRO A 206 -9.67 -0.82 -7.80
N ASP A 207 -10.86 -1.17 -8.28
CA ASP A 207 -11.50 -2.47 -8.02
C ASP A 207 -10.66 -3.64 -8.57
N GLN A 208 -10.08 -3.49 -9.77
CA GLN A 208 -9.21 -4.52 -10.36
C GLN A 208 -7.97 -4.79 -9.48
N VAL A 209 -7.41 -3.73 -8.86
CA VAL A 209 -6.29 -3.87 -7.91
C VAL A 209 -6.74 -4.62 -6.66
N VAL A 210 -7.93 -4.33 -6.16
CA VAL A 210 -8.46 -5.00 -4.95
C VAL A 210 -8.79 -6.45 -5.22
N ASP A 211 -9.42 -6.79 -6.34
CA ASP A 211 -9.71 -8.17 -6.73
C ASP A 211 -8.42 -8.98 -6.85
N TYR A 212 -7.42 -8.46 -7.57
CA TYR A 212 -6.11 -9.12 -7.69
C TYR A 212 -5.41 -9.29 -6.33
N MET A 213 -5.52 -8.29 -5.44
CA MET A 213 -4.98 -8.37 -4.08
C MET A 213 -5.67 -9.50 -3.30
N MET A 214 -6.99 -9.60 -3.37
CA MET A 214 -7.73 -10.63 -2.63
C MET A 214 -7.34 -12.05 -3.07
N ASP A 215 -7.21 -12.28 -4.38
CA ASP A 215 -6.76 -13.55 -4.94
C ASP A 215 -5.32 -13.89 -4.52
N ALA A 216 -4.44 -12.88 -4.51
CA ALA A 216 -3.06 -13.05 -4.09
C ALA A 216 -2.94 -13.37 -2.59
N ILE A 217 -3.74 -12.72 -1.73
CA ILE A 217 -3.80 -13.02 -0.29
C ILE A 217 -4.35 -14.43 -0.07
N ALA A 218 -5.37 -14.84 -0.83
CA ALA A 218 -5.90 -16.22 -0.79
C ALA A 218 -4.84 -17.27 -1.12
N ALA A 219 -3.92 -16.93 -2.04
CA ALA A 219 -2.78 -17.76 -2.43
C ALA A 219 -1.54 -17.58 -1.53
N ASP A 220 -1.66 -16.86 -0.41
CA ASP A 220 -0.59 -16.55 0.56
C ASP A 220 0.64 -15.85 -0.07
N ARG A 221 0.43 -15.03 -1.09
CA ARG A 221 1.50 -14.28 -1.76
C ARG A 221 1.88 -13.05 -0.94
N PHE A 222 3.15 -12.95 -0.53
CA PHE A 222 3.66 -11.76 0.17
C PHE A 222 3.79 -10.55 -0.76
N TYR A 223 4.44 -10.73 -1.92
CA TYR A 223 4.55 -9.69 -2.95
C TYR A 223 3.34 -9.76 -3.88
N ILE A 224 2.48 -8.75 -3.79
CA ILE A 224 1.28 -8.63 -4.63
C ILE A 224 1.57 -7.58 -5.71
N ILE A 225 2.28 -7.98 -6.76
CA ILE A 225 2.68 -7.09 -7.86
C ILE A 225 1.56 -7.12 -8.91
N CYS A 226 0.73 -6.07 -8.90
CA CYS A 226 -0.38 -5.97 -9.84
C CYS A 226 0.14 -5.61 -11.24
N PRO A 227 -0.22 -6.36 -12.28
CA PRO A 227 -0.04 -5.89 -13.65
C PRO A 227 -0.92 -4.67 -13.92
N ASP A 228 -0.85 -4.17 -15.13
CA ASP A 228 -1.83 -3.25 -15.71
C ASP A 228 -1.94 -3.57 -17.21
N ASP A 229 -2.82 -2.90 -17.95
CA ASP A 229 -3.05 -3.24 -19.35
C ASP A 229 -1.85 -2.91 -20.26
N GLU A 230 -0.89 -2.11 -19.78
CA GLU A 230 0.38 -1.82 -20.49
C GLU A 230 1.55 -2.70 -20.01
N THR A 231 1.47 -3.25 -18.81
CA THR A 231 2.59 -3.94 -18.16
C THR A 231 2.13 -5.29 -17.60
N SER A 232 2.44 -6.36 -18.31
CA SER A 232 2.14 -7.73 -17.88
C SER A 232 3.04 -8.17 -16.71
N GLU A 233 2.65 -9.25 -16.02
CA GLU A 233 3.48 -9.89 -14.98
C GLU A 233 4.86 -10.29 -15.51
N LYS A 234 4.94 -10.77 -16.77
CA LYS A 234 6.21 -11.12 -17.43
C LYS A 234 7.11 -9.91 -17.60
N MET A 235 6.55 -8.77 -18.01
CA MET A 235 7.30 -7.51 -18.15
C MET A 235 7.80 -7.00 -16.78
N ASP A 236 6.97 -7.09 -15.74
CA ASP A 236 7.38 -6.72 -14.38
C ASP A 236 8.53 -7.61 -13.90
N ALA A 237 8.44 -8.92 -14.12
CA ALA A 237 9.50 -9.86 -13.76
C ALA A 237 10.82 -9.54 -14.51
N ALA A 238 10.76 -9.25 -15.80
CA ALA A 238 11.92 -8.86 -16.59
C ALA A 238 12.55 -7.55 -16.08
N ARG A 239 11.75 -6.56 -15.71
CA ARG A 239 12.20 -5.27 -15.15
C ARG A 239 12.87 -5.43 -13.80
N ILE A 240 12.30 -6.27 -12.94
CA ILE A 240 12.87 -6.56 -11.60
C ILE A 240 14.19 -7.29 -11.76
N LEU A 241 14.23 -8.35 -12.58
CA LEU A 241 15.45 -9.11 -12.83
C LEU A 241 16.55 -8.23 -13.41
N TRP A 242 16.23 -7.39 -14.40
CA TRP A 242 17.18 -6.46 -14.99
C TRP A 242 17.81 -5.51 -13.95
N SER A 243 16.97 -4.96 -13.06
CA SER A 243 17.45 -4.06 -11.98
C SER A 243 18.37 -4.79 -10.98
N ALA A 244 18.09 -6.05 -10.67
CA ALA A 244 18.94 -6.87 -9.82
C ALA A 244 20.27 -7.20 -10.51
N GLU A 245 20.23 -7.50 -11.81
CA GLU A 245 21.42 -7.78 -12.63
C GLU A 245 22.32 -6.54 -12.80
N ASP A 246 21.81 -5.31 -12.74
CA ASP A 246 22.65 -4.11 -12.73
C ASP A 246 23.66 -4.15 -11.58
N LEU A 247 23.27 -4.64 -10.40
CA LEU A 247 24.16 -4.79 -9.24
C LEU A 247 25.16 -5.94 -9.44
N ILE A 248 24.70 -7.08 -9.95
CA ILE A 248 25.50 -8.30 -10.09
C ILE A 248 26.55 -8.18 -11.19
N GLN A 249 26.17 -7.56 -12.31
CA GLN A 249 27.00 -7.44 -13.50
C GLN A 249 27.77 -6.09 -13.57
N HIS A 250 27.68 -5.27 -12.52
CA HIS A 250 28.32 -3.95 -12.43
C HIS A 250 27.97 -3.03 -13.62
N ARG A 251 26.71 -3.10 -14.10
CA ARG A 251 26.23 -2.19 -15.13
C ARG A 251 26.07 -0.77 -14.56
N PRO A 252 25.97 0.25 -15.43
CA PRO A 252 25.63 1.60 -14.96
C PRO A 252 24.33 1.62 -14.19
N ALA A 253 24.22 2.47 -13.17
CA ALA A 253 22.98 2.63 -12.41
C ALA A 253 21.82 2.96 -13.34
N LEU A 254 20.68 2.30 -13.14
CA LEU A 254 19.48 2.46 -13.97
C LEU A 254 19.74 2.19 -15.46
N SER A 255 20.50 1.13 -15.76
CA SER A 255 20.94 0.80 -17.12
C SER A 255 19.79 0.64 -18.11
N ARG A 256 18.58 0.30 -17.64
CA ARG A 256 17.37 0.26 -18.45
C ARG A 256 17.11 1.57 -19.23
N TRP A 257 17.57 2.71 -18.70
CA TRP A 257 17.43 4.03 -19.33
C TRP A 257 18.75 4.59 -19.86
N HIS A 258 19.85 3.84 -19.75
CA HIS A 258 21.16 4.23 -20.26
C HIS A 258 21.22 4.02 -21.78
N SER A 259 21.82 4.95 -22.53
CA SER A 259 21.90 4.91 -24.00
C SER A 259 22.42 3.58 -24.53
N ASP A 260 23.45 3.03 -23.92
CA ASP A 260 24.14 1.82 -24.40
C ASP A 260 23.41 0.51 -24.03
N TRP A 261 22.46 0.56 -23.11
CA TRP A 261 21.79 -0.62 -22.55
C TRP A 261 20.29 -0.71 -22.84
N SER A 262 19.65 0.42 -23.14
CA SER A 262 18.19 0.47 -23.32
C SER A 262 17.67 -0.46 -24.42
N GLU A 263 18.40 -0.57 -25.54
CA GLU A 263 18.01 -1.48 -26.63
C GLU A 263 18.20 -2.96 -26.24
N THR A 264 19.24 -3.27 -25.47
CA THR A 264 19.48 -4.64 -24.96
C THR A 264 18.38 -5.02 -23.98
N PHE A 265 17.97 -4.09 -23.10
CA PHE A 265 16.84 -4.29 -22.20
C PHE A 265 15.54 -4.59 -22.97
N LYS A 266 15.17 -3.78 -23.97
CA LYS A 266 13.95 -3.99 -24.78
C LYS A 266 13.90 -5.39 -25.40
N LYS A 267 15.04 -5.89 -25.87
CA LYS A 267 15.14 -7.25 -26.41
C LYS A 267 14.98 -8.32 -25.34
N SER A 268 15.44 -8.07 -24.10
CA SER A 268 15.29 -9.00 -22.99
C SER A 268 13.85 -9.05 -22.46
N GLU A 269 13.15 -7.91 -22.43
CA GLU A 269 11.76 -7.79 -21.98
C GLU A 269 10.77 -8.55 -22.88
N GLN A 270 11.12 -8.78 -24.15
CA GLN A 270 10.30 -9.51 -25.10
C GLN A 270 10.48 -11.05 -25.06
N ARG A 271 11.54 -11.53 -24.43
CA ARG A 271 11.82 -12.97 -24.26
C ARG A 271 11.06 -13.54 -23.06
#